data_86e29b71d4148a6530a39063bab4bd51
#
_entry.id   86e29b71d4148a6530a39063bab4bd51
#
_cell.length_a   1.000
_cell.length_b   1.000
_cell.length_c   1.000
_cell.angle_alpha   90.00
_cell.angle_beta   90.00
_cell.angle_gamma   90.00
#
_symmetry.space_group_name_H-M   'P 1'
#
loop_
_entity.id
_entity.type
_entity.pdbx_description
1 polymer ?
#
loop_
_entity_poly.entity_id
_entity_poly.type
_entity_poly.pdbx_seq_one_letter_code
_entity_poly.pdbx_strand_id
1 'polypeptide(L)'
;MACAALAGIGLSALAGARREGRVVAIPTALAWGVLAAGVINALVGLLQYGNLAEDLLPWITSPTAGRAWGLLRQRNQFGTLISLALVATLWLYATRDSRRMRAGLVAAAVMLIAATAASGSRTGALQLALIAVGAGVVAWKERRATSDPIPARRLPPPLALLAILPLYFALNWLLPQLAAIGTSSKAPTSAGALVQRLQPTALGNESRLTLWHNVLSLIAERPLTGWGWGELSYAHFMAVYPGPRFPVLLDNAHNLPLHLAAELGIPAAVLICGGFLWLVISARPWRERDPNRLMAWGLLGVILVHSLLEYPLWYGPFQLVFGLCLGMLWPARRTEESSPRSSRKWLPDRRRFQALAGIALLSFVVYAAWDYTRISQVYLPRDARLPPWQDDTLAKVQNSWLFARQVDFAELTLTPVTHENAARMHALAQRTLHFSPEPRVIVKLIESAELSGHEDEARLIAERFREAYPGAYVHWLRHNPGDKAPAP
;
A
#
# COMPACT_ATOMS: atom_id res chain seq x y z
N MET A 1 8.22 1.21 -6.29
CA MET A 1 6.86 0.63 -6.15
C MET A 1 6.13 0.57 -7.48
N ALA A 2 5.99 1.66 -8.24
CA ALA A 2 5.47 1.62 -9.62
C ALA A 2 6.20 0.59 -10.51
N CYS A 3 7.50 0.39 -10.30
CA CYS A 3 8.32 -0.58 -11.03
C CYS A 3 7.80 -2.02 -10.98
N ALA A 4 7.27 -2.47 -9.83
CA ALA A 4 6.74 -3.83 -9.70
C ALA A 4 5.45 -4.01 -10.53
N ALA A 5 4.56 -3.00 -10.53
CA ALA A 5 3.36 -3.01 -11.37
C ALA A 5 3.71 -2.98 -12.85
N LEU A 6 4.65 -2.10 -13.24
CA LEU A 6 5.13 -2.00 -14.62
C LEU A 6 5.84 -3.28 -15.08
N ALA A 7 6.65 -3.91 -14.20
CA ALA A 7 7.26 -5.21 -14.48
C ALA A 7 6.20 -6.30 -14.74
N GLY A 8 5.15 -6.35 -13.92
CA GLY A 8 4.04 -7.29 -14.09
C GLY A 8 3.29 -7.08 -15.40
N ILE A 9 3.01 -5.81 -15.76
CA ILE A 9 2.38 -5.46 -17.04
C ILE A 9 3.30 -5.84 -18.20
N GLY A 10 4.60 -5.51 -18.13
CA GLY A 10 5.58 -5.84 -19.16
C GLY A 10 5.73 -7.35 -19.36
N LEU A 11 5.85 -8.12 -18.28
CA LEU A 11 5.92 -9.58 -18.33
C LEU A 11 4.63 -10.20 -18.90
N SER A 12 3.45 -9.67 -18.53
CA SER A 12 2.18 -10.15 -19.07
C SER A 12 2.02 -9.82 -20.56
N ALA A 13 2.48 -8.63 -21.00
CA ALA A 13 2.49 -8.24 -22.41
C ALA A 13 3.41 -9.15 -23.25
N LEU A 14 4.62 -9.47 -22.75
CA LEU A 14 5.55 -10.40 -23.38
C LEU A 14 5.02 -11.84 -23.43
N ALA A 15 4.37 -12.29 -22.35
CA ALA A 15 3.75 -13.60 -22.30
C ALA A 15 2.58 -13.71 -23.29
N GLY A 16 1.76 -12.65 -23.42
CA GLY A 16 0.66 -12.57 -24.39
C GLY A 16 1.13 -12.54 -25.84
N ALA A 17 2.31 -11.97 -26.11
CA ALA A 17 2.91 -11.95 -27.45
C ALA A 17 3.39 -13.35 -27.91
N ARG A 18 3.66 -14.27 -26.99
CA ARG A 18 4.35 -15.54 -27.33
C ARG A 18 3.48 -16.73 -27.70
N ARG A 19 2.20 -16.86 -27.33
CA ARG A 19 1.27 -17.94 -27.81
C ARG A 19 -0.14 -17.84 -27.20
N GLU A 20 -1.17 -18.17 -28.01
CA GLU A 20 -2.59 -18.23 -27.61
C GLU A 20 -2.92 -19.24 -26.50
N GLY A 21 -2.11 -20.27 -26.28
CA GLY A 21 -2.31 -21.27 -25.22
C GLY A 21 -1.82 -20.88 -23.82
N ARG A 22 -1.14 -19.74 -23.63
CA ARG A 22 -0.54 -19.34 -22.34
C ARG A 22 -1.37 -18.35 -21.52
N VAL A 23 -2.45 -17.82 -22.06
CA VAL A 23 -3.36 -16.91 -21.32
C VAL A 23 -3.97 -17.62 -20.11
N VAL A 24 -4.13 -18.93 -20.17
CA VAL A 24 -4.63 -19.77 -19.06
C VAL A 24 -3.63 -19.85 -17.88
N ALA A 25 -2.35 -19.57 -18.11
CA ALA A 25 -1.32 -19.67 -17.08
C ALA A 25 -1.32 -18.47 -16.08
N ILE A 26 -1.80 -17.29 -16.48
CA ILE A 26 -1.76 -16.08 -15.64
C ILE A 26 -2.61 -16.23 -14.37
N PRO A 27 -3.89 -16.64 -14.43
CA PRO A 27 -4.69 -16.82 -13.22
C PRO A 27 -4.08 -17.85 -12.26
N THR A 28 -3.56 -18.95 -12.82
CA THR A 28 -2.91 -20.01 -12.03
C THR A 28 -1.61 -19.49 -11.37
N ALA A 29 -0.76 -18.80 -12.12
CA ALA A 29 0.48 -18.23 -11.60
C ALA A 29 0.19 -17.16 -10.54
N LEU A 30 -0.80 -16.30 -10.76
CA LEU A 30 -1.22 -15.30 -9.80
C LEU A 30 -1.72 -15.95 -8.50
N ALA A 31 -2.59 -16.95 -8.60
CA ALA A 31 -3.14 -17.63 -7.43
C ALA A 31 -2.06 -18.33 -6.61
N TRP A 32 -1.15 -19.05 -7.24
CA TRP A 32 -0.03 -19.71 -6.55
C TRP A 32 0.97 -18.71 -5.97
N GLY A 33 1.30 -17.66 -6.70
CA GLY A 33 2.21 -16.60 -6.23
C GLY A 33 1.67 -15.86 -5.01
N VAL A 34 0.38 -15.49 -5.04
CA VAL A 34 -0.29 -14.82 -3.92
C VAL A 34 -0.44 -15.77 -2.72
N LEU A 35 -0.80 -17.06 -2.95
CA LEU A 35 -0.86 -18.05 -1.89
C LEU A 35 0.51 -18.27 -1.25
N ALA A 36 1.56 -18.46 -2.03
CA ALA A 36 2.92 -18.66 -1.52
C ALA A 36 3.38 -17.45 -0.68
N ALA A 37 3.19 -16.24 -1.20
CA ALA A 37 3.49 -15.01 -0.46
C ALA A 37 2.71 -14.90 0.86
N GLY A 38 1.42 -15.24 0.84
CA GLY A 38 0.57 -15.24 2.03
C GLY A 38 1.00 -16.30 3.05
N VAL A 39 1.29 -17.53 2.62
CA VAL A 39 1.74 -18.63 3.49
C VAL A 39 3.08 -18.29 4.16
N ILE A 40 4.06 -17.80 3.39
CA ILE A 40 5.36 -17.38 3.93
C ILE A 40 5.18 -16.27 4.96
N ASN A 41 4.39 -15.25 4.62
CA ASN A 41 4.11 -14.16 5.56
C ASN A 41 3.32 -14.61 6.78
N ALA A 42 2.35 -15.51 6.62
CA ALA A 42 1.59 -16.09 7.74
C ALA A 42 2.51 -16.83 8.71
N LEU A 43 3.43 -17.65 8.19
CA LEU A 43 4.41 -18.38 9.00
C LEU A 43 5.30 -17.39 9.78
N VAL A 44 5.88 -16.40 9.08
CA VAL A 44 6.68 -15.36 9.71
C VAL A 44 5.88 -14.60 10.78
N GLY A 45 4.63 -14.22 10.48
CA GLY A 45 3.76 -13.53 11.43
C GLY A 45 3.43 -14.36 12.67
N LEU A 46 3.21 -15.66 12.53
CA LEU A 46 2.98 -16.56 13.65
C LEU A 46 4.25 -16.75 14.50
N LEU A 47 5.44 -16.86 13.88
CA LEU A 47 6.72 -16.87 14.61
C LEU A 47 6.93 -15.57 15.38
N GLN A 48 6.64 -14.41 14.78
CA GLN A 48 6.69 -13.11 15.44
C GLN A 48 5.73 -13.05 16.64
N TYR A 49 4.51 -13.55 16.47
CA TYR A 49 3.51 -13.58 17.53
C TYR A 49 3.95 -14.44 18.72
N GLY A 50 4.56 -15.58 18.46
CA GLY A 50 5.09 -16.51 19.45
C GLY A 50 6.46 -16.12 20.02
N ASN A 51 7.00 -14.96 19.66
CA ASN A 51 8.35 -14.51 20.06
C ASN A 51 9.51 -15.42 19.61
N LEU A 52 9.30 -16.19 18.53
CA LEU A 52 10.28 -17.12 17.97
C LEU A 52 11.06 -16.49 16.79
N ALA A 53 10.84 -15.20 16.50
CA ALA A 53 11.48 -14.49 15.39
C ALA A 53 12.81 -13.81 15.80
N GLU A 54 13.13 -13.72 17.08
CA GLU A 54 14.35 -13.06 17.57
C GLU A 54 15.63 -13.75 17.07
N ASP A 55 15.63 -15.09 17.03
CA ASP A 55 16.75 -15.88 16.53
C ASP A 55 16.95 -15.78 15.01
N LEU A 56 16.02 -15.18 14.30
CA LEU A 56 16.04 -15.01 12.85
C LEU A 56 16.47 -13.60 12.40
N LEU A 57 16.93 -12.76 13.32
CA LEU A 57 17.55 -11.46 12.99
C LEU A 57 18.86 -11.66 12.23
N PRO A 58 19.22 -10.81 11.26
CA PRO A 58 18.52 -9.60 10.82
C PRO A 58 17.46 -9.84 9.71
N TRP A 59 17.22 -11.07 9.30
CA TRP A 59 16.35 -11.42 8.17
C TRP A 59 14.88 -11.15 8.45
N ILE A 60 14.45 -11.36 9.69
CA ILE A 60 13.07 -11.12 10.14
C ILE A 60 13.11 -10.10 11.28
N THR A 61 12.48 -8.95 11.07
CA THR A 61 12.31 -7.97 12.16
C THR A 61 11.28 -8.46 13.15
N SER A 62 11.63 -8.45 14.46
CA SER A 62 10.70 -8.80 15.52
C SER A 62 9.94 -7.56 15.99
N PRO A 63 8.59 -7.55 15.95
CA PRO A 63 7.80 -6.56 16.69
C PRO A 63 7.83 -6.86 18.19
N THR A 64 7.28 -5.96 18.99
CA THR A 64 6.97 -6.27 20.38
C THR A 64 6.12 -7.54 20.48
N ALA A 65 6.42 -8.41 21.43
CA ALA A 65 5.74 -9.69 21.66
C ALA A 65 4.20 -9.59 21.56
N GLY A 66 3.56 -10.62 21.00
CA GLY A 66 2.11 -10.66 20.80
C GLY A 66 1.60 -9.84 19.60
N ARG A 67 2.46 -9.49 18.64
CA ARG A 67 2.07 -8.79 17.42
C ARG A 67 2.63 -9.49 16.17
N ALA A 68 1.80 -9.63 15.13
CA ALA A 68 2.19 -10.18 13.84
C ALA A 68 2.02 -9.13 12.74
N TRP A 69 3.05 -8.92 11.91
CA TRP A 69 3.02 -8.08 10.71
C TRP A 69 3.73 -8.69 9.50
N GLY A 70 4.29 -9.88 9.66
CA GLY A 70 5.05 -10.57 8.62
C GLY A 70 6.28 -9.77 8.15
N LEU A 71 6.57 -9.86 6.87
CA LEU A 71 7.63 -9.12 6.21
C LEU A 71 7.21 -7.70 5.77
N LEU A 72 5.91 -7.36 5.90
CA LEU A 72 5.36 -6.08 5.45
C LEU A 72 5.53 -4.96 6.49
N ARG A 73 5.93 -5.26 7.71
CA ARG A 73 6.15 -4.32 8.82
C ARG A 73 4.94 -3.43 9.17
N GLN A 74 3.75 -3.78 8.63
CA GLN A 74 2.50 -3.06 8.87
C GLN A 74 1.35 -4.06 8.88
N ARG A 75 0.63 -4.14 10.00
CA ARG A 75 -0.38 -5.20 10.26
C ARG A 75 -1.59 -5.16 9.33
N ASN A 76 -2.03 -3.98 8.85
CA ASN A 76 -3.17 -3.90 7.94
C ASN A 76 -2.78 -4.35 6.54
N GLN A 77 -1.56 -4.03 6.07
CA GLN A 77 -1.00 -4.54 4.83
C GLN A 77 -0.82 -6.07 4.91
N PHE A 78 -0.31 -6.55 6.04
CA PHE A 78 -0.20 -7.99 6.31
C PHE A 78 -1.58 -8.68 6.25
N GLY A 79 -2.60 -8.15 6.97
CA GLY A 79 -3.96 -8.67 6.92
C GLY A 79 -4.53 -8.71 5.50
N THR A 80 -4.24 -7.70 4.67
CA THR A 80 -4.66 -7.66 3.27
C THR A 80 -3.96 -8.71 2.43
N LEU A 81 -2.64 -8.91 2.57
CA LEU A 81 -1.94 -9.98 1.86
C LEU A 81 -2.51 -11.36 2.23
N ILE A 82 -2.78 -11.60 3.51
CA ILE A 82 -3.43 -12.83 3.97
C ILE A 82 -4.83 -12.99 3.36
N SER A 83 -5.60 -11.92 3.28
CA SER A 83 -6.93 -11.91 2.66
C SER A 83 -6.89 -12.21 1.15
N LEU A 84 -5.90 -11.65 0.43
CA LEU A 84 -5.65 -11.99 -0.98
C LEU A 84 -5.30 -13.48 -1.13
N ALA A 85 -4.45 -14.01 -0.24
CA ALA A 85 -4.08 -15.42 -0.24
C ALA A 85 -5.27 -16.34 0.05
N LEU A 86 -6.21 -15.93 0.92
CA LEU A 86 -7.47 -16.67 1.15
C LEU A 86 -8.35 -16.71 -0.11
N VAL A 87 -8.49 -15.60 -0.84
CA VAL A 87 -9.22 -15.58 -2.13
C VAL A 87 -8.56 -16.53 -3.14
N ALA A 88 -7.21 -16.49 -3.26
CA ALA A 88 -6.46 -17.41 -4.13
C ALA A 88 -6.63 -18.87 -3.69
N THR A 89 -6.62 -19.16 -2.39
CA THR A 89 -6.86 -20.49 -1.83
C THR A 89 -8.25 -21.03 -2.19
N LEU A 90 -9.29 -20.20 -2.10
CA LEU A 90 -10.66 -20.57 -2.48
C LEU A 90 -10.76 -20.88 -3.97
N TRP A 91 -10.11 -20.09 -4.82
CA TRP A 91 -10.07 -20.35 -6.25
C TRP A 91 -9.33 -21.65 -6.59
N LEU A 92 -8.16 -21.89 -5.99
CA LEU A 92 -7.40 -23.14 -6.15
C LEU A 92 -8.22 -24.34 -5.67
N TYR A 93 -8.89 -24.24 -4.53
CA TYR A 93 -9.76 -25.29 -3.99
C TYR A 93 -10.90 -25.64 -4.97
N ALA A 94 -11.52 -24.62 -5.56
CA ALA A 94 -12.65 -24.79 -6.48
C ALA A 94 -12.22 -25.39 -7.83
N THR A 95 -10.99 -25.11 -8.29
CA THR A 95 -10.52 -25.47 -9.64
C THR A 95 -9.65 -26.73 -9.68
N ARG A 96 -9.30 -27.33 -8.54
CA ARG A 96 -8.45 -28.53 -8.43
C ARG A 96 -9.21 -29.70 -7.86
N ASP A 97 -9.03 -30.89 -8.47
CA ASP A 97 -9.80 -32.09 -8.11
C ASP A 97 -9.08 -33.01 -7.13
N SER A 98 -7.76 -32.85 -6.96
CA SER A 98 -6.96 -33.69 -6.07
C SER A 98 -7.38 -33.53 -4.61
N ARG A 99 -7.81 -34.62 -3.97
CA ARG A 99 -8.21 -34.64 -2.54
C ARG A 99 -7.04 -34.22 -1.63
N ARG A 100 -5.81 -34.64 -1.95
CA ARG A 100 -4.61 -34.28 -1.17
C ARG A 100 -4.34 -32.78 -1.26
N MET A 101 -4.46 -32.21 -2.47
CA MET A 101 -4.30 -30.78 -2.68
C MET A 101 -5.36 -29.97 -1.93
N ARG A 102 -6.63 -30.38 -2.00
CA ARG A 102 -7.71 -29.71 -1.25
C ARG A 102 -7.47 -29.75 0.27
N ALA A 103 -6.97 -30.87 0.81
CA ALA A 103 -6.60 -30.96 2.23
C ALA A 103 -5.46 -29.97 2.59
N GLY A 104 -4.43 -29.89 1.75
CA GLY A 104 -3.34 -28.90 1.92
C GLY A 104 -3.83 -27.46 1.85
N LEU A 105 -4.76 -27.14 0.94
CA LEU A 105 -5.37 -25.83 0.83
C LEU A 105 -6.23 -25.46 2.05
N VAL A 106 -6.94 -26.44 2.63
CA VAL A 106 -7.67 -26.23 3.88
C VAL A 106 -6.71 -25.96 5.04
N ALA A 107 -5.62 -26.71 5.15
CA ALA A 107 -4.58 -26.45 6.16
C ALA A 107 -3.95 -25.05 5.99
N ALA A 108 -3.64 -24.66 4.75
CA ALA A 108 -3.18 -23.30 4.46
C ALA A 108 -4.21 -22.24 4.86
N ALA A 109 -5.50 -22.46 4.56
CA ALA A 109 -6.55 -21.52 4.96
C ALA A 109 -6.65 -21.36 6.48
N VAL A 110 -6.57 -22.44 7.24
CA VAL A 110 -6.57 -22.39 8.73
C VAL A 110 -5.37 -21.59 9.22
N MET A 111 -4.18 -21.81 8.68
CA MET A 111 -2.98 -21.05 9.03
C MET A 111 -3.12 -19.55 8.69
N LEU A 112 -3.68 -19.22 7.52
CA LEU A 112 -3.93 -17.83 7.11
C LEU A 112 -4.93 -17.14 8.05
N ILE A 113 -5.99 -17.84 8.47
CA ILE A 113 -6.96 -17.32 9.45
C ILE A 113 -6.29 -17.10 10.81
N ALA A 114 -5.43 -18.02 11.26
CA ALA A 114 -4.66 -17.88 12.50
C ALA A 114 -3.72 -16.66 12.43
N ALA A 115 -3.04 -16.47 11.31
CA ALA A 115 -2.18 -15.30 11.10
C ALA A 115 -2.98 -13.99 11.10
N THR A 116 -4.20 -13.97 10.53
CA THR A 116 -5.10 -12.81 10.60
C THR A 116 -5.48 -12.51 12.06
N ALA A 117 -5.79 -13.54 12.86
CA ALA A 117 -6.10 -13.39 14.27
C ALA A 117 -4.89 -12.85 15.06
N ALA A 118 -3.69 -13.40 14.82
CA ALA A 118 -2.44 -12.96 15.44
C ALA A 118 -2.07 -11.50 15.13
N SER A 119 -2.48 -10.99 13.97
CA SER A 119 -2.20 -9.60 13.57
C SER A 119 -3.02 -8.57 14.35
N GLY A 120 -4.19 -8.94 14.86
CA GLY A 120 -5.16 -8.02 15.46
C GLY A 120 -5.58 -6.88 14.51
N SER A 121 -5.50 -7.08 13.20
CA SER A 121 -5.90 -6.10 12.19
C SER A 121 -7.41 -6.02 12.04
N ARG A 122 -8.00 -4.85 12.30
CA ARG A 122 -9.44 -4.59 12.07
C ARG A 122 -9.79 -4.68 10.58
N THR A 123 -8.91 -4.19 9.73
CA THR A 123 -9.05 -4.27 8.27
C THR A 123 -9.02 -5.73 7.80
N GLY A 124 -8.09 -6.55 8.32
CA GLY A 124 -8.02 -7.96 8.01
C GLY A 124 -9.26 -8.74 8.48
N ALA A 125 -9.79 -8.44 9.67
CA ALA A 125 -11.03 -9.04 10.17
C ALA A 125 -12.25 -8.69 9.29
N LEU A 126 -12.39 -7.43 8.88
CA LEU A 126 -13.44 -6.99 7.96
C LEU A 126 -13.34 -7.70 6.60
N GLN A 127 -12.14 -7.77 6.03
CA GLN A 127 -11.90 -8.47 4.76
C GLN A 127 -12.22 -9.96 4.87
N LEU A 128 -11.82 -10.61 5.97
CA LEU A 128 -12.15 -12.01 6.23
C LEU A 128 -13.67 -12.24 6.27
N ALA A 129 -14.41 -11.35 6.94
CA ALA A 129 -15.86 -11.42 6.99
C ALA A 129 -16.49 -11.26 5.61
N LEU A 130 -16.03 -10.29 4.81
CA LEU A 130 -16.51 -10.07 3.45
C LEU A 130 -16.20 -11.26 2.53
N ILE A 131 -15.02 -11.88 2.66
CA ILE A 131 -14.65 -13.09 1.91
C ILE A 131 -15.56 -14.25 2.31
N ALA A 132 -15.77 -14.50 3.61
CA ALA A 132 -16.61 -15.59 4.10
C ALA A 132 -18.07 -15.47 3.60
N VAL A 133 -18.65 -14.27 3.72
CA VAL A 133 -20.02 -13.98 3.28
C VAL A 133 -20.11 -14.02 1.75
N GLY A 134 -19.20 -13.34 1.04
CA GLY A 134 -19.22 -13.29 -0.42
C GLY A 134 -19.05 -14.68 -1.06
N ALA A 135 -18.06 -15.45 -0.61
CA ALA A 135 -17.85 -16.81 -1.07
C ALA A 135 -19.03 -17.74 -0.68
N GLY A 136 -19.60 -17.53 0.52
CA GLY A 136 -20.80 -18.23 0.98
C GLY A 136 -22.00 -18.01 0.07
N VAL A 137 -22.24 -16.76 -0.33
CA VAL A 137 -23.32 -16.39 -1.27
C VAL A 137 -23.08 -17.01 -2.66
N VAL A 138 -21.85 -16.96 -3.17
CA VAL A 138 -21.50 -17.62 -4.45
C VAL A 138 -21.75 -19.10 -4.36
N ALA A 139 -21.23 -19.78 -3.33
CA ALA A 139 -21.41 -21.21 -3.12
C ALA A 139 -22.89 -21.61 -2.94
N TRP A 140 -23.70 -20.77 -2.34
CA TRP A 140 -25.15 -21.00 -2.20
C TRP A 140 -25.87 -20.86 -3.53
N LYS A 141 -25.57 -19.84 -4.34
CA LYS A 141 -26.12 -19.67 -5.69
C LYS A 141 -25.76 -20.84 -6.61
N GLU A 142 -24.49 -21.28 -6.60
CA GLU A 142 -24.03 -22.44 -7.38
C GLU A 142 -24.80 -23.73 -7.06
N ARG A 143 -25.16 -23.95 -5.78
CA ARG A 143 -25.91 -25.13 -5.35
C ARG A 143 -27.41 -25.07 -5.64
N ARG A 144 -27.97 -23.88 -5.84
CA ARG A 144 -29.39 -23.68 -6.19
C ARG A 144 -29.64 -23.69 -7.70
N ALA A 145 -28.62 -23.52 -8.53
CA ALA A 145 -28.71 -23.55 -9.96
C ALA A 145 -28.88 -25.03 -10.42
N THR A 146 -30.13 -25.51 -10.50
CA THR A 146 -30.50 -26.92 -10.80
C THR A 146 -30.45 -27.25 -12.28
N SER A 147 -30.21 -26.30 -13.18
CA SER A 147 -30.44 -26.46 -14.63
C SER A 147 -29.17 -26.65 -15.45
N ASP A 148 -27.99 -26.54 -14.88
CA ASP A 148 -26.73 -26.70 -15.62
C ASP A 148 -26.05 -28.03 -15.27
N PRO A 149 -25.42 -28.72 -16.26
CA PRO A 149 -24.59 -29.89 -15.98
C PRO A 149 -23.52 -29.49 -14.95
N ILE A 150 -23.24 -30.40 -14.03
CA ILE A 150 -22.37 -30.26 -12.86
C ILE A 150 -21.29 -29.20 -13.09
N PRO A 151 -21.33 -28.05 -12.38
CA PRO A 151 -20.35 -27.01 -12.61
C PRO A 151 -18.95 -27.57 -12.36
N ALA A 152 -18.02 -27.26 -13.27
CA ALA A 152 -16.61 -27.66 -13.19
C ALA A 152 -15.89 -27.11 -11.94
N ARG A 153 -16.64 -26.48 -11.03
CA ARG A 153 -16.20 -25.86 -9.77
C ARG A 153 -17.09 -26.25 -8.61
N ARG A 154 -16.50 -26.49 -7.47
CA ARG A 154 -17.23 -26.60 -6.22
C ARG A 154 -16.46 -25.87 -5.12
N LEU A 155 -16.92 -24.69 -4.78
CA LEU A 155 -16.55 -24.03 -3.52
C LEU A 155 -16.95 -24.92 -2.34
N PRO A 156 -16.29 -24.79 -1.17
CA PRO A 156 -16.76 -25.41 0.06
C PRO A 156 -18.24 -25.11 0.34
N PRO A 157 -18.95 -25.93 1.15
CA PRO A 157 -20.33 -25.64 1.54
C PRO A 157 -20.46 -24.25 2.14
N PRO A 158 -21.57 -23.52 1.91
CA PRO A 158 -21.77 -22.17 2.47
C PRO A 158 -21.57 -22.12 3.99
N LEU A 159 -22.04 -23.14 4.73
CA LEU A 159 -21.82 -23.21 6.17
C LEU A 159 -20.34 -23.35 6.55
N ALA A 160 -19.54 -24.09 5.78
CA ALA A 160 -18.11 -24.21 6.02
C ALA A 160 -17.37 -22.89 5.75
N LEU A 161 -17.84 -22.09 4.78
CA LEU A 161 -17.29 -20.76 4.51
C LEU A 161 -17.67 -19.76 5.60
N LEU A 162 -18.89 -19.80 6.10
CA LEU A 162 -19.33 -18.96 7.23
C LEU A 162 -18.66 -19.39 8.54
N ALA A 163 -18.30 -20.67 8.71
CA ALA A 163 -17.55 -21.17 9.87
C ALA A 163 -16.14 -20.57 10.02
N ILE A 164 -15.62 -19.90 8.97
CA ILE A 164 -14.39 -19.11 9.04
C ILE A 164 -14.48 -18.02 10.14
N LEU A 165 -15.67 -17.43 10.34
CA LEU A 165 -15.86 -16.36 11.32
C LEU A 165 -15.75 -16.88 12.76
N PRO A 166 -16.51 -17.89 13.23
CA PRO A 166 -16.31 -18.43 14.56
C PRO A 166 -14.91 -19.03 14.76
N LEU A 167 -14.29 -19.63 13.74
CA LEU A 167 -12.91 -20.08 13.78
C LEU A 167 -11.94 -18.92 14.04
N TYR A 168 -12.10 -17.78 13.36
CA TYR A 168 -11.31 -16.57 13.60
C TYR A 168 -11.43 -16.10 15.05
N PHE A 169 -12.63 -16.02 15.59
CA PHE A 169 -12.85 -15.62 17.00
C PHE A 169 -12.27 -16.62 17.99
N ALA A 170 -12.42 -17.93 17.72
CA ALA A 170 -11.82 -18.98 18.54
C ALA A 170 -10.28 -18.88 18.55
N LEU A 171 -9.66 -18.65 17.39
CA LEU A 171 -8.21 -18.47 17.30
C LEU A 171 -7.75 -17.15 17.95
N ASN A 172 -8.53 -16.09 17.83
CA ASN A 172 -8.23 -14.82 18.50
C ASN A 172 -8.26 -14.95 20.03
N TRP A 173 -9.11 -15.84 20.55
CA TRP A 173 -9.17 -16.19 21.96
C TRP A 173 -8.07 -17.18 22.39
N LEU A 174 -7.75 -18.19 21.57
CA LEU A 174 -6.82 -19.27 21.89
C LEU A 174 -5.35 -18.86 21.80
N LEU A 175 -4.96 -18.09 20.77
CA LEU A 175 -3.56 -17.73 20.51
C LEU A 175 -2.86 -17.05 21.70
N PRO A 176 -3.49 -16.09 22.43
CA PRO A 176 -2.88 -15.52 23.63
C PRO A 176 -2.61 -16.53 24.73
N GLN A 177 -3.50 -17.51 24.89
CA GLN A 177 -3.35 -18.54 25.93
C GLN A 177 -2.20 -19.48 25.61
N LEU A 178 -2.05 -19.86 24.33
CA LEU A 178 -0.91 -20.66 23.86
C LEU A 178 0.42 -19.93 24.03
N ALA A 179 0.45 -18.63 23.73
CA ALA A 179 1.65 -17.81 23.89
C ALA A 179 2.04 -17.65 25.37
N ALA A 180 1.08 -17.60 26.29
CA ALA A 180 1.32 -17.51 27.72
C ALA A 180 1.93 -18.80 28.33
N ILE A 181 1.67 -19.97 27.77
CA ILE A 181 2.23 -21.25 28.23
C ILE A 181 3.75 -21.32 27.93
N GLY A 182 4.22 -20.67 26.86
CA GLY A 182 5.63 -20.70 26.44
C GLY A 182 6.53 -19.65 27.08
N THR A 183 5.99 -18.66 27.80
CA THR A 183 6.77 -17.54 28.36
C THR A 183 6.46 -17.35 29.85
N SER A 184 7.51 -17.40 30.69
CA SER A 184 7.42 -17.09 32.12
C SER A 184 7.12 -15.61 32.44
N SER A 185 6.99 -14.79 31.43
CA SER A 185 6.68 -13.35 31.50
C SER A 185 5.20 -13.16 31.15
N LYS A 186 4.49 -12.33 31.96
CA LYS A 186 3.11 -11.93 31.69
C LYS A 186 2.98 -11.35 30.27
N ALA A 187 2.65 -12.23 29.31
CA ALA A 187 2.32 -11.76 27.96
C ALA A 187 1.13 -10.80 28.08
N PRO A 188 1.17 -9.62 27.42
CA PRO A 188 0.02 -8.74 27.40
C PRO A 188 -1.16 -9.51 26.82
N THR A 189 -2.24 -9.59 27.55
CA THR A 189 -3.47 -10.33 27.23
C THR A 189 -4.06 -9.78 25.93
N SER A 190 -3.65 -10.34 24.80
CA SER A 190 -4.09 -9.91 23.47
C SER A 190 -5.54 -10.34 23.15
N ALA A 191 -6.17 -11.18 23.98
CA ALA A 191 -7.61 -11.45 23.87
C ALA A 191 -8.44 -10.17 24.03
N GLY A 192 -7.93 -9.19 24.81
CA GLY A 192 -8.51 -7.85 24.88
C GLY A 192 -8.10 -6.94 23.72
N ALA A 193 -7.08 -7.27 22.92
CA ALA A 193 -6.51 -6.31 21.95
C ALA A 193 -7.47 -5.94 20.82
N LEU A 194 -8.25 -6.87 20.29
CA LEU A 194 -9.27 -6.56 19.28
C LEU A 194 -10.46 -5.85 19.94
N VAL A 195 -10.96 -6.38 21.07
CA VAL A 195 -12.08 -5.79 21.83
C VAL A 195 -11.68 -4.42 22.39
N GLN A 196 -10.47 -4.28 22.93
CA GLN A 196 -9.94 -3.02 23.44
C GLN A 196 -9.73 -1.98 22.33
N ARG A 197 -9.43 -2.41 21.11
CA ARG A 197 -9.31 -1.54 19.92
C ARG A 197 -10.63 -1.23 19.23
N LEU A 198 -11.68 -1.99 19.53
CA LEU A 198 -13.04 -1.68 19.10
C LEU A 198 -13.71 -0.68 20.07
N GLN A 199 -13.13 -0.47 21.26
CA GLN A 199 -13.61 0.56 22.18
C GLN A 199 -13.33 1.97 21.62
N PRO A 200 -14.26 2.92 21.75
CA PRO A 200 -14.11 4.29 21.25
C PRO A 200 -12.90 5.05 21.82
N THR A 201 -12.45 4.68 23.02
CA THR A 201 -11.33 5.30 23.75
C THR A 201 -9.93 4.86 23.27
N ALA A 202 -9.83 3.93 22.30
CA ALA A 202 -8.54 3.55 21.78
C ALA A 202 -7.93 4.69 20.94
N LEU A 203 -6.78 5.23 21.35
CA LEU A 203 -6.00 6.31 20.73
C LEU A 203 -5.93 6.27 19.19
N GLY A 204 -6.11 5.10 18.58
CA GLY A 204 -6.12 4.94 17.13
C GLY A 204 -7.40 5.41 16.41
N ASN A 205 -8.54 5.53 17.09
CA ASN A 205 -9.79 6.03 16.47
C ASN A 205 -9.85 7.56 16.52
N GLU A 206 -9.45 8.16 17.63
CA GLU A 206 -9.38 9.63 17.76
C GLU A 206 -8.39 10.21 16.75
N SER A 207 -7.26 9.55 16.53
CA SER A 207 -6.28 10.00 15.53
C SER A 207 -6.81 9.94 14.09
N ARG A 208 -7.63 8.94 13.72
CA ARG A 208 -8.24 8.86 12.37
C ARG A 208 -9.34 9.88 12.15
N LEU A 209 -10.16 10.12 13.16
CA LEU A 209 -11.20 11.17 13.07
C LEU A 209 -10.56 12.55 12.92
N THR A 210 -9.53 12.85 13.72
CA THR A 210 -8.74 14.08 13.60
C THR A 210 -8.11 14.19 12.21
N LEU A 211 -7.48 13.13 11.71
CA LEU A 211 -6.90 13.08 10.38
C LEU A 211 -7.93 13.41 9.30
N TRP A 212 -9.07 12.72 9.29
CA TRP A 212 -10.11 12.96 8.30
C TRP A 212 -10.75 14.34 8.43
N HIS A 213 -10.91 14.86 9.65
CA HIS A 213 -11.38 16.22 9.87
C HIS A 213 -10.41 17.24 9.26
N ASN A 214 -9.11 17.07 9.48
CA ASN A 214 -8.10 17.94 8.87
C ASN A 214 -8.11 17.82 7.33
N VAL A 215 -8.21 16.62 6.77
CA VAL A 215 -8.31 16.42 5.31
C VAL A 215 -9.55 17.10 4.74
N LEU A 216 -10.70 17.00 5.41
CA LEU A 216 -11.93 17.68 4.98
C LEU A 216 -11.79 19.20 5.01
N SER A 217 -11.08 19.76 6.01
CA SER A 217 -10.76 21.18 6.06
C SER A 217 -9.90 21.60 4.86
N LEU A 218 -8.87 20.81 4.51
CA LEU A 218 -8.04 21.07 3.34
C LEU A 218 -8.83 21.00 2.01
N ILE A 219 -9.78 20.06 1.91
CA ILE A 219 -10.68 19.97 0.74
C ILE A 219 -11.56 21.19 0.67
N ALA A 220 -12.09 21.68 1.80
CA ALA A 220 -12.94 22.87 1.84
C ALA A 220 -12.21 24.15 1.43
N GLU A 221 -10.90 24.26 1.66
CA GLU A 221 -10.08 25.39 1.22
C GLU A 221 -9.90 25.43 -0.30
N ARG A 222 -9.73 24.23 -0.95
CA ARG A 222 -9.50 24.11 -2.40
C ARG A 222 -10.38 23.03 -3.04
N PRO A 223 -11.70 23.18 -3.05
CA PRO A 223 -12.61 22.08 -3.42
C PRO A 223 -12.57 21.70 -4.91
N LEU A 224 -12.22 22.63 -5.81
CA LEU A 224 -12.27 22.39 -7.25
C LEU A 224 -10.97 21.85 -7.82
N THR A 225 -9.83 22.37 -7.40
CA THR A 225 -8.52 22.06 -7.96
C THR A 225 -7.69 21.16 -7.06
N GLY A 226 -8.02 21.05 -5.77
CA GLY A 226 -7.17 20.46 -4.75
C GLY A 226 -5.88 21.26 -4.51
N TRP A 227 -4.97 20.66 -3.78
CA TRP A 227 -3.69 21.27 -3.42
C TRP A 227 -2.56 20.96 -4.41
N GLY A 228 -2.73 19.94 -5.24
CA GLY A 228 -1.74 19.42 -6.17
C GLY A 228 -1.38 17.97 -5.83
N TRP A 229 -0.96 17.22 -6.84
CA TRP A 229 -0.56 15.82 -6.67
C TRP A 229 0.72 15.71 -5.82
N GLY A 230 0.61 14.99 -4.69
CA GLY A 230 1.70 14.83 -3.72
C GLY A 230 1.91 16.00 -2.78
N GLU A 231 0.96 16.95 -2.71
CA GLU A 231 1.06 18.17 -1.89
C GLU A 231 0.29 18.07 -0.55
N LEU A 232 -0.28 16.91 -0.22
CA LEU A 232 -1.07 16.76 1.01
C LEU A 232 -0.25 17.08 2.27
N SER A 233 1.03 16.65 2.32
CA SER A 233 1.91 16.94 3.46
C SER A 233 2.18 18.42 3.61
N TYR A 234 2.48 19.10 2.51
CA TYR A 234 2.70 20.55 2.47
C TYR A 234 1.44 21.32 2.88
N ALA A 235 0.29 20.95 2.30
CA ALA A 235 -0.99 21.55 2.65
C ALA A 235 -1.29 21.41 4.15
N HIS A 236 -1.08 20.22 4.69
CA HIS A 236 -1.25 19.98 6.12
C HIS A 236 -0.29 20.82 6.96
N PHE A 237 0.98 20.97 6.58
CA PHE A 237 1.95 21.79 7.29
C PHE A 237 1.54 23.27 7.32
N MET A 238 1.10 23.82 6.19
CA MET A 238 0.74 25.22 6.05
C MET A 238 -0.64 25.59 6.63
N ALA A 239 -1.55 24.63 6.75
CA ALA A 239 -2.91 24.88 7.23
C ALA A 239 -2.97 25.22 8.72
N VAL A 240 -3.90 26.10 9.09
CA VAL A 240 -4.33 26.37 10.46
C VAL A 240 -5.68 25.75 10.69
N TYR A 241 -5.77 24.88 11.68
CA TYR A 241 -7.03 24.18 11.97
C TYR A 241 -7.75 24.83 13.16
N PRO A 242 -9.09 24.98 13.08
CA PRO A 242 -9.88 25.51 14.20
C PRO A 242 -10.01 24.53 15.37
N GLY A 243 -9.50 23.30 15.23
CA GLY A 243 -9.57 22.23 16.20
C GLY A 243 -8.29 21.41 16.28
N PRO A 244 -8.35 20.18 16.78
CA PRO A 244 -7.18 19.33 16.94
C PRO A 244 -6.46 19.09 15.62
N ARG A 245 -5.13 19.22 15.64
CA ARG A 245 -4.25 18.90 14.52
C ARG A 245 -3.79 17.46 14.61
N PHE A 246 -3.75 16.75 13.48
CA PHE A 246 -3.11 15.45 13.38
C PHE A 246 -1.59 15.60 13.59
N PRO A 247 -0.98 14.88 14.58
CA PRO A 247 0.30 15.28 15.15
C PRO A 247 1.54 14.80 14.37
N VAL A 248 1.35 14.12 13.24
CA VAL A 248 2.46 13.57 12.44
C VAL A 248 2.35 14.02 10.98
N LEU A 249 3.40 13.76 10.21
CA LEU A 249 3.42 14.03 8.78
C LEU A 249 2.22 13.35 8.09
N LEU A 250 1.41 14.15 7.39
CA LEU A 250 0.20 13.69 6.71
C LEU A 250 0.51 13.46 5.23
N ASP A 251 1.14 12.34 4.92
CA ASP A 251 1.48 11.94 3.55
C ASP A 251 0.35 11.21 2.82
N ASN A 252 -0.67 10.76 3.56
CA ASN A 252 -1.82 10.06 3.01
C ASN A 252 -3.07 10.25 3.87
N ALA A 253 -4.23 10.43 3.22
CA ALA A 253 -5.51 10.60 3.91
C ALA A 253 -6.08 9.29 4.51
N HIS A 254 -5.42 8.14 4.33
CA HIS A 254 -5.91 6.81 4.73
C HIS A 254 -7.33 6.48 4.21
N ASN A 255 -7.72 7.13 3.12
CA ASN A 255 -8.96 6.93 2.40
C ASN A 255 -8.78 7.47 0.99
N LEU A 256 -8.82 6.59 -0.01
CA LEU A 256 -8.50 6.94 -1.40
C LEU A 256 -9.37 8.06 -1.97
N PRO A 257 -10.72 8.06 -1.83
CA PRO A 257 -11.56 9.18 -2.28
C PRO A 257 -11.20 10.52 -1.64
N LEU A 258 -10.96 10.54 -0.32
CA LEU A 258 -10.58 11.77 0.38
C LEU A 258 -9.19 12.25 -0.04
N HIS A 259 -8.25 11.34 -0.25
CA HIS A 259 -6.91 11.68 -0.72
C HIS A 259 -6.95 12.33 -2.10
N LEU A 260 -7.68 11.71 -3.04
CA LEU A 260 -7.86 12.28 -4.38
C LEU A 260 -8.58 13.63 -4.36
N ALA A 261 -9.57 13.80 -3.47
CA ALA A 261 -10.28 15.07 -3.34
C ALA A 261 -9.39 16.17 -2.76
N ALA A 262 -8.51 15.84 -1.80
CA ALA A 262 -7.57 16.81 -1.23
C ALA A 262 -6.50 17.25 -2.23
N GLU A 263 -5.97 16.31 -3.03
CA GLU A 263 -4.90 16.61 -3.97
C GLU A 263 -5.37 17.11 -5.33
N LEU A 264 -6.45 16.55 -5.89
CA LEU A 264 -6.92 16.84 -7.25
C LEU A 264 -8.24 17.60 -7.31
N GLY A 265 -8.87 17.82 -6.15
CA GLY A 265 -10.20 18.43 -6.04
C GLY A 265 -11.35 17.44 -6.20
N ILE A 266 -12.52 17.84 -5.74
CA ILE A 266 -13.75 17.02 -5.76
C ILE A 266 -14.13 16.57 -7.17
N PRO A 267 -14.09 17.43 -8.23
CA PRO A 267 -14.46 16.99 -9.58
C PRO A 267 -13.62 15.84 -10.10
N ALA A 268 -12.28 15.88 -9.89
CA ALA A 268 -11.39 14.81 -10.33
C ALA A 268 -11.59 13.54 -9.48
N ALA A 269 -11.78 13.67 -8.17
CA ALA A 269 -12.06 12.53 -7.29
C ALA A 269 -13.37 11.82 -7.68
N VAL A 270 -14.43 12.59 -7.97
CA VAL A 270 -15.73 12.05 -8.45
C VAL A 270 -15.57 11.38 -9.82
N LEU A 271 -14.83 11.97 -10.75
CA LEU A 271 -14.59 11.37 -12.06
C LEU A 271 -13.83 10.04 -11.94
N ILE A 272 -12.76 9.99 -11.15
CA ILE A 272 -11.93 8.78 -10.99
C ILE A 272 -12.68 7.71 -10.20
N CYS A 273 -13.16 8.03 -9.00
CA CYS A 273 -13.83 7.05 -8.13
C CYS A 273 -15.22 6.68 -8.66
N GLY A 274 -16.00 7.66 -9.12
CA GLY A 274 -17.32 7.44 -9.70
C GLY A 274 -17.26 6.72 -11.03
N GLY A 275 -16.29 7.07 -11.91
CA GLY A 275 -16.04 6.36 -13.16
C GLY A 275 -15.63 4.91 -12.92
N PHE A 276 -14.75 4.67 -11.95
CA PHE A 276 -14.38 3.30 -11.56
C PHE A 276 -15.57 2.52 -11.00
N LEU A 277 -16.35 3.11 -10.10
CA LEU A 277 -17.56 2.51 -9.54
C LEU A 277 -18.57 2.18 -10.64
N TRP A 278 -18.78 3.09 -11.59
CA TRP A 278 -19.64 2.87 -12.75
C TRP A 278 -19.16 1.67 -13.59
N LEU A 279 -17.85 1.54 -13.83
CA LEU A 279 -17.27 0.38 -14.53
C LEU A 279 -17.54 -0.92 -13.76
N VAL A 280 -17.38 -0.93 -12.43
CA VAL A 280 -17.67 -2.09 -11.58
C VAL A 280 -19.15 -2.47 -11.66
N ILE A 281 -20.05 -1.49 -11.53
CA ILE A 281 -21.50 -1.72 -11.61
C ILE A 281 -21.90 -2.24 -12.99
N SER A 282 -21.35 -1.65 -14.06
CA SER A 282 -21.61 -2.05 -15.44
C SER A 282 -21.11 -3.46 -15.74
N ALA A 283 -19.96 -3.86 -15.16
CA ALA A 283 -19.41 -5.20 -15.30
C ALA A 283 -20.23 -6.29 -14.55
N ARG A 284 -21.10 -5.88 -13.62
CA ARG A 284 -22.01 -6.77 -12.86
C ARG A 284 -21.31 -7.98 -12.22
N PRO A 285 -20.30 -7.81 -11.34
CA PRO A 285 -19.53 -8.89 -10.74
C PRO A 285 -20.40 -9.93 -10.00
N TRP A 286 -21.58 -9.53 -9.51
CA TRP A 286 -22.54 -10.43 -8.85
C TRP A 286 -23.23 -11.42 -9.81
N ARG A 287 -23.08 -11.25 -11.14
CA ARG A 287 -23.56 -12.16 -12.20
C ARG A 287 -22.42 -12.96 -12.84
N GLU A 288 -21.19 -12.72 -12.41
CA GLU A 288 -20.01 -13.37 -12.98
C GLU A 288 -20.04 -14.88 -12.68
N ARG A 289 -19.72 -15.69 -13.69
CA ARG A 289 -19.66 -17.14 -13.58
C ARG A 289 -18.28 -17.72 -13.89
N ASP A 290 -17.44 -16.98 -14.59
CA ASP A 290 -16.06 -17.40 -14.87
C ASP A 290 -15.21 -17.41 -13.59
N PRO A 291 -14.55 -18.56 -13.24
CA PRO A 291 -13.75 -18.69 -12.03
C PRO A 291 -12.61 -17.69 -11.94
N ASN A 292 -11.93 -17.45 -13.08
CA ASN A 292 -10.79 -16.58 -13.13
C ASN A 292 -11.21 -15.13 -12.88
N ARG A 293 -12.32 -14.72 -13.48
CA ARG A 293 -12.90 -13.40 -13.30
C ARG A 293 -13.45 -13.20 -11.89
N LEU A 294 -14.09 -14.22 -11.29
CA LEU A 294 -14.53 -14.19 -9.89
C LEU A 294 -13.35 -14.04 -8.93
N MET A 295 -12.23 -14.74 -9.17
CA MET A 295 -11.01 -14.55 -8.39
C MET A 295 -10.51 -13.10 -8.53
N ALA A 296 -10.43 -12.58 -9.75
CA ALA A 296 -9.99 -11.20 -9.98
C ALA A 296 -10.88 -10.19 -9.27
N TRP A 297 -12.21 -10.35 -9.31
CA TRP A 297 -13.14 -9.51 -8.55
C TRP A 297 -12.95 -9.62 -7.04
N GLY A 298 -12.69 -10.83 -6.54
CA GLY A 298 -12.39 -11.04 -5.11
C GLY A 298 -11.12 -10.35 -4.67
N LEU A 299 -10.04 -10.49 -5.44
CA LEU A 299 -8.75 -9.83 -5.17
C LEU A 299 -8.89 -8.30 -5.24
N LEU A 300 -9.56 -7.76 -6.26
CA LEU A 300 -9.85 -6.33 -6.36
C LEU A 300 -10.70 -5.84 -5.20
N GLY A 301 -11.74 -6.57 -4.82
CA GLY A 301 -12.61 -6.22 -3.68
C GLY A 301 -11.81 -6.07 -2.38
N VAL A 302 -10.89 -6.99 -2.11
CA VAL A 302 -10.00 -6.91 -0.94
C VAL A 302 -9.14 -5.64 -0.96
N ILE A 303 -8.51 -5.31 -2.10
CA ILE A 303 -7.67 -4.11 -2.23
C ILE A 303 -8.51 -2.85 -2.11
N LEU A 304 -9.68 -2.79 -2.75
CA LEU A 304 -10.57 -1.63 -2.73
C LEU A 304 -11.12 -1.34 -1.33
N VAL A 305 -11.56 -2.37 -0.60
CA VAL A 305 -11.99 -2.22 0.80
C VAL A 305 -10.85 -1.66 1.66
N HIS A 306 -9.62 -2.13 1.45
CA HIS A 306 -8.47 -1.58 2.17
C HIS A 306 -8.19 -0.13 1.76
N SER A 307 -8.35 0.23 0.49
CA SER A 307 -8.14 1.60 -0.02
C SER A 307 -9.12 2.63 0.55
N LEU A 308 -10.26 2.19 1.11
CA LEU A 308 -11.18 3.05 1.87
C LEU A 308 -10.75 3.30 3.32
N LEU A 309 -9.78 2.53 3.82
CA LEU A 309 -9.36 2.54 5.23
C LEU A 309 -7.87 2.89 5.41
N GLU A 310 -7.08 2.74 4.35
CA GLU A 310 -5.61 2.87 4.31
C GLU A 310 -5.18 3.15 2.86
N TYR A 311 -3.90 2.94 2.56
CA TYR A 311 -3.30 3.22 1.24
C TYR A 311 -2.55 2.03 0.61
N PRO A 312 -3.20 0.86 0.41
CA PRO A 312 -2.53 -0.32 -0.13
C PRO A 312 -1.96 -0.10 -1.54
N LEU A 313 -2.59 0.77 -2.33
CA LEU A 313 -2.14 1.10 -3.69
C LEU A 313 -0.85 1.93 -3.75
N TRP A 314 -0.30 2.35 -2.61
CA TRP A 314 1.07 2.90 -2.52
C TRP A 314 2.14 1.82 -2.37
N TYR A 315 1.75 0.53 -2.23
CA TYR A 315 2.66 -0.61 -2.10
C TYR A 315 2.69 -1.44 -3.38
N GLY A 316 3.88 -1.65 -3.94
CA GLY A 316 4.09 -2.35 -5.21
C GLY A 316 3.42 -3.72 -5.34
N PRO A 317 3.46 -4.61 -4.33
CA PRO A 317 2.78 -5.90 -4.41
C PRO A 317 1.27 -5.80 -4.67
N PHE A 318 0.58 -4.84 -4.03
CA PHE A 318 -0.86 -4.66 -4.24
C PHE A 318 -1.17 -4.00 -5.58
N GLN A 319 -0.32 -3.06 -6.05
CA GLN A 319 -0.41 -2.49 -7.39
C GLN A 319 -0.29 -3.56 -8.47
N LEU A 320 0.66 -4.50 -8.30
CA LEU A 320 0.85 -5.61 -9.23
C LEU A 320 -0.41 -6.49 -9.33
N VAL A 321 -0.94 -6.92 -8.18
CA VAL A 321 -2.17 -7.73 -8.12
C VAL A 321 -3.34 -6.96 -8.73
N PHE A 322 -3.49 -5.67 -8.38
CA PHE A 322 -4.54 -4.79 -8.91
C PHE A 322 -4.48 -4.69 -10.44
N GLY A 323 -3.32 -4.40 -11.00
CA GLY A 323 -3.11 -4.28 -12.44
C GLY A 323 -3.38 -5.59 -13.18
N LEU A 324 -2.90 -6.74 -12.64
CA LEU A 324 -3.18 -8.06 -13.23
C LEU A 324 -4.68 -8.39 -13.22
N CYS A 325 -5.38 -8.08 -12.12
CA CYS A 325 -6.82 -8.29 -12.03
C CYS A 325 -7.59 -7.43 -13.04
N LEU A 326 -7.24 -6.15 -13.21
CA LEU A 326 -7.84 -5.30 -14.24
C LEU A 326 -7.61 -5.88 -15.64
N GLY A 327 -6.40 -6.37 -15.93
CA GLY A 327 -6.09 -7.03 -17.20
C GLY A 327 -6.92 -8.29 -17.43
N MET A 328 -7.15 -9.11 -16.40
CA MET A 328 -8.01 -10.30 -16.47
C MET A 328 -9.49 -9.97 -16.66
N LEU A 329 -9.94 -8.84 -16.15
CA LEU A 329 -11.33 -8.39 -16.26
C LEU A 329 -11.61 -7.62 -17.55
N TRP A 330 -10.56 -7.15 -18.23
CA TRP A 330 -10.73 -6.44 -19.49
C TRP A 330 -11.43 -7.35 -20.51
N PRO A 331 -12.52 -6.90 -21.17
CA PRO A 331 -13.22 -7.73 -22.12
C PRO A 331 -12.29 -8.09 -23.29
N ALA A 332 -11.99 -9.38 -23.44
CA ALA A 332 -11.43 -9.86 -24.70
C ALA A 332 -12.43 -9.50 -25.79
N ARG A 333 -12.03 -8.68 -26.79
CA ARG A 333 -12.85 -8.52 -27.98
C ARG A 333 -13.12 -9.94 -28.51
N ARG A 334 -14.40 -10.36 -28.50
CA ARG A 334 -14.82 -11.52 -29.30
C ARG A 334 -14.31 -11.23 -30.71
N THR A 335 -13.35 -11.99 -31.16
CA THR A 335 -13.08 -12.14 -32.58
C THR A 335 -14.33 -12.79 -33.12
N GLU A 336 -15.23 -11.99 -33.68
CA GLU A 336 -16.29 -12.51 -34.58
C GLU A 336 -15.53 -13.22 -35.69
N GLU A 337 -15.56 -14.56 -35.62
CA GLU A 337 -15.26 -15.42 -36.75
C GLU A 337 -16.34 -15.16 -37.80
N SER A 338 -16.13 -14.26 -38.67
CA SER A 338 -16.79 -14.08 -39.95
C SER A 338 -16.95 -12.61 -40.32
N SER A 339 -15.83 -11.97 -40.59
CA SER A 339 -15.86 -10.81 -41.51
C SER A 339 -14.68 -10.96 -42.47
N PRO A 340 -14.95 -10.88 -43.82
CA PRO A 340 -13.91 -11.05 -44.83
C PRO A 340 -12.82 -9.97 -44.59
N ARG A 341 -11.57 -10.41 -44.67
CA ARG A 341 -10.37 -9.57 -44.58
C ARG A 341 -10.50 -8.30 -45.42
N SER A 342 -11.06 -7.27 -44.81
CA SER A 342 -10.83 -5.91 -45.28
C SER A 342 -9.35 -5.58 -45.02
N SER A 343 -8.64 -5.34 -46.09
CA SER A 343 -7.19 -5.02 -46.19
C SER A 343 -6.86 -3.71 -45.50
N ARG A 344 -6.83 -3.68 -44.17
CA ARG A 344 -6.24 -2.56 -43.43
C ARG A 344 -4.76 -2.85 -43.15
N LYS A 345 -3.95 -2.68 -44.19
CA LYS A 345 -2.48 -2.88 -44.24
C LYS A 345 -1.65 -1.91 -43.37
N TRP A 346 -2.25 -1.08 -42.51
CA TRP A 346 -1.53 0.01 -41.81
C TRP A 346 -1.53 -0.07 -40.27
N LEU A 347 -2.02 -1.14 -39.67
CA LEU A 347 -1.83 -1.29 -38.25
C LEU A 347 -0.61 -2.18 -37.98
N PRO A 348 0.37 -1.71 -37.17
CA PRO A 348 1.53 -2.52 -36.80
C PRO A 348 1.02 -3.83 -36.19
N ASP A 349 1.71 -4.93 -36.51
CA ASP A 349 1.42 -6.24 -35.97
C ASP A 349 1.27 -6.16 -34.45
N ARG A 350 0.06 -6.37 -33.95
CA ARG A 350 -0.30 -6.23 -32.53
C ARG A 350 0.68 -6.98 -31.61
N ARG A 351 1.22 -8.11 -32.09
CA ARG A 351 2.21 -8.90 -31.35
C ARG A 351 3.54 -8.16 -31.23
N ARG A 352 4.00 -7.52 -32.31
CA ARG A 352 5.23 -6.71 -32.29
C ARG A 352 5.06 -5.50 -31.38
N PHE A 353 3.92 -4.82 -31.44
CA PHE A 353 3.64 -3.69 -30.56
C PHE A 353 3.62 -4.12 -29.08
N GLN A 354 2.95 -5.24 -28.74
CA GLN A 354 2.94 -5.77 -27.37
C GLN A 354 4.34 -6.18 -26.88
N ALA A 355 5.15 -6.81 -27.74
CA ALA A 355 6.52 -7.17 -27.43
C ALA A 355 7.39 -5.94 -27.18
N LEU A 356 7.32 -4.94 -28.06
CA LEU A 356 8.07 -3.68 -27.91
C LEU A 356 7.65 -2.92 -26.65
N ALA A 357 6.35 -2.81 -26.39
CA ALA A 357 5.83 -2.19 -25.17
C ALA A 357 6.29 -2.93 -23.91
N GLY A 358 6.30 -4.26 -23.93
CA GLY A 358 6.81 -5.09 -22.84
C GLY A 358 8.31 -4.90 -22.60
N ILE A 359 9.10 -4.85 -23.66
CA ILE A 359 10.55 -4.59 -23.58
C ILE A 359 10.80 -3.18 -23.03
N ALA A 360 10.12 -2.16 -23.56
CA ALA A 360 10.26 -0.77 -23.08
C ALA A 360 9.94 -0.63 -21.60
N LEU A 361 8.84 -1.26 -21.13
CA LEU A 361 8.47 -1.30 -19.72
C LEU A 361 9.52 -1.98 -18.84
N LEU A 362 10.05 -3.12 -19.28
CA LEU A 362 11.10 -3.83 -18.53
C LEU A 362 12.40 -3.04 -18.49
N SER A 363 12.79 -2.40 -19.59
CA SER A 363 13.96 -1.50 -19.65
C SER A 363 13.79 -0.33 -18.68
N PHE A 364 12.60 0.27 -18.63
CA PHE A 364 12.30 1.32 -17.65
C PHE A 364 12.40 0.84 -16.21
N VAL A 365 11.93 -0.38 -15.91
CA VAL A 365 12.04 -0.98 -14.56
C VAL A 365 13.50 -1.20 -14.18
N VAL A 366 14.33 -1.71 -15.11
CA VAL A 366 15.77 -1.90 -14.89
C VAL A 366 16.45 -0.57 -14.62
N TYR A 367 16.14 0.45 -15.43
CA TYR A 367 16.66 1.81 -15.22
C TYR A 367 16.23 2.36 -13.83
N ALA A 368 14.97 2.23 -13.47
CA ALA A 368 14.46 2.72 -12.19
C ALA A 368 15.10 1.98 -11.00
N ALA A 369 15.34 0.68 -11.11
CA ALA A 369 16.04 -0.10 -10.08
C ALA A 369 17.50 0.34 -9.94
N TRP A 370 18.18 0.60 -11.06
CA TRP A 370 19.54 1.13 -11.07
C TRP A 370 19.60 2.53 -10.46
N ASP A 371 18.71 3.44 -10.86
CA ASP A 371 18.65 4.80 -10.35
C ASP A 371 18.33 4.83 -8.84
N TYR A 372 17.38 3.97 -8.39
CA TYR A 372 17.10 3.78 -6.97
C TYR A 372 18.31 3.28 -6.18
N THR A 373 19.03 2.29 -6.74
CA THR A 373 20.20 1.69 -6.05
C THR A 373 21.28 2.74 -5.80
N ARG A 374 21.58 3.58 -6.79
CA ARG A 374 22.60 4.62 -6.61
C ARG A 374 22.15 5.75 -5.68
N ILE A 375 20.85 6.18 -5.73
CA ILE A 375 20.38 7.23 -4.82
C ILE A 375 20.31 6.74 -3.38
N SER A 376 19.96 5.47 -3.15
CA SER A 376 19.92 4.89 -1.81
C SER A 376 21.26 4.96 -1.08
N GLN A 377 22.37 5.05 -1.81
CA GLN A 377 23.71 5.12 -1.23
C GLN A 377 23.93 6.43 -0.44
N VAL A 378 23.25 7.52 -0.80
CA VAL A 378 23.38 8.81 -0.08
C VAL A 378 22.87 8.71 1.36
N TYR A 379 21.92 7.82 1.60
CA TYR A 379 21.29 7.60 2.91
C TYR A 379 21.99 6.53 3.76
N LEU A 380 23.06 5.92 3.24
CA LEU A 380 23.84 4.93 3.97
C LEU A 380 25.11 5.56 4.58
N PRO A 381 25.59 5.07 5.73
CA PRO A 381 26.93 5.39 6.22
C PRO A 381 27.99 5.03 5.18
N ARG A 382 29.12 5.72 5.17
CA ARG A 382 30.17 5.56 4.14
C ARG A 382 30.64 4.13 3.98
N ASP A 383 30.84 3.42 5.08
CA ASP A 383 31.29 2.02 5.16
C ASP A 383 30.26 1.02 4.62
N ALA A 384 28.98 1.35 4.67
CA ALA A 384 27.90 0.53 4.15
C ALA A 384 27.57 0.80 2.67
N ARG A 385 28.19 1.80 2.05
CA ARG A 385 28.00 2.14 0.63
C ARG A 385 28.72 1.16 -0.28
N LEU A 386 28.13 0.95 -1.47
CA LEU A 386 28.83 0.23 -2.52
C LEU A 386 30.12 0.96 -2.95
N PRO A 387 31.21 0.26 -3.27
CA PRO A 387 32.52 0.89 -3.54
C PRO A 387 32.50 2.08 -4.51
N PRO A 388 31.75 2.08 -5.63
CA PRO A 388 31.70 3.23 -6.54
C PRO A 388 31.09 4.50 -5.94
N TRP A 389 30.35 4.41 -4.82
CA TRP A 389 29.60 5.51 -4.19
C TRP A 389 30.10 5.85 -2.78
N GLN A 390 31.23 5.34 -2.35
CA GLN A 390 31.75 5.67 -1.01
C GLN A 390 32.15 7.15 -0.89
N ASP A 391 32.74 7.71 -1.93
CA ASP A 391 33.17 9.10 -1.97
C ASP A 391 32.33 9.90 -2.98
N ASP A 392 32.14 11.19 -2.69
CA ASP A 392 31.39 12.14 -3.52
C ASP A 392 29.99 11.66 -3.95
N THR A 393 29.35 10.90 -3.07
CA THR A 393 28.07 10.22 -3.37
C THR A 393 27.03 11.20 -3.85
N LEU A 394 26.88 12.36 -3.18
CA LEU A 394 25.87 13.36 -3.53
C LEU A 394 26.12 13.93 -4.94
N ALA A 395 27.36 14.26 -5.29
CA ALA A 395 27.71 14.77 -6.61
C ALA A 395 27.40 13.75 -7.73
N LYS A 396 27.63 12.45 -7.45
CA LYS A 396 27.38 11.36 -8.40
C LYS A 396 25.91 11.06 -8.67
N VAL A 397 24.99 11.50 -7.81
CA VAL A 397 23.55 11.23 -7.96
C VAL A 397 22.73 12.45 -8.38
N GLN A 398 23.36 13.65 -8.50
CA GLN A 398 22.66 14.89 -8.88
C GLN A 398 21.89 14.81 -10.21
N ASN A 399 22.33 13.95 -11.13
CA ASN A 399 21.67 13.73 -12.42
C ASN A 399 20.56 12.67 -12.38
N SER A 400 20.07 12.28 -11.20
CA SER A 400 18.91 11.39 -11.10
C SER A 400 17.66 12.08 -11.62
N TRP A 401 16.98 11.43 -12.57
CA TRP A 401 15.73 11.95 -13.14
C TRP A 401 14.50 11.47 -12.35
N LEU A 402 14.45 10.19 -11.99
CA LEU A 402 13.29 9.63 -11.29
C LEU A 402 13.23 10.05 -9.80
N PHE A 403 14.38 10.28 -9.19
CA PHE A 403 14.50 10.57 -7.76
C PHE A 403 15.10 11.94 -7.47
N ALA A 404 14.87 12.92 -8.37
CA ALA A 404 15.40 14.29 -8.23
C ALA A 404 14.98 14.92 -6.87
N ARG A 405 13.73 14.72 -6.44
CA ARG A 405 13.25 15.24 -5.13
C ARG A 405 13.99 14.64 -3.94
N GLN A 406 14.38 13.37 -4.01
CA GLN A 406 15.18 12.70 -2.98
C GLN A 406 16.63 13.20 -2.98
N VAL A 407 17.16 13.57 -4.15
CA VAL A 407 18.49 14.24 -4.24
C VAL A 407 18.43 15.61 -3.60
N ASP A 408 17.46 16.44 -3.96
CA ASP A 408 17.23 17.77 -3.38
C ASP A 408 17.13 17.68 -1.85
N PHE A 409 16.37 16.72 -1.35
CA PHE A 409 16.24 16.45 0.08
C PHE A 409 17.57 16.08 0.74
N ALA A 410 18.34 15.18 0.12
CA ALA A 410 19.66 14.79 0.62
C ALA A 410 20.65 15.97 0.59
N GLU A 411 20.67 16.73 -0.49
CA GLU A 411 21.52 17.92 -0.62
C GLU A 411 21.19 18.93 0.48
N LEU A 412 19.93 19.27 0.65
CA LEU A 412 19.47 20.21 1.67
C LEU A 412 19.87 19.77 3.09
N THR A 413 19.65 18.49 3.41
CA THR A 413 19.84 17.99 4.77
C THR A 413 21.31 17.75 5.13
N LEU A 414 22.15 17.45 4.14
CA LEU A 414 23.58 17.16 4.34
C LEU A 414 24.47 18.41 4.20
N THR A 415 23.96 19.50 3.60
CA THR A 415 24.74 20.71 3.37
C THR A 415 24.47 21.73 4.49
N PRO A 416 25.51 22.25 5.18
CA PRO A 416 25.36 23.37 6.11
C PRO A 416 24.90 24.64 5.37
N VAL A 417 24.03 25.42 6.01
CA VAL A 417 23.65 26.74 5.50
C VAL A 417 24.75 27.76 5.93
N THR A 418 25.24 28.56 4.99
CA THR A 418 26.23 29.60 5.19
C THR A 418 25.82 30.87 4.45
N HIS A 419 26.40 32.03 4.79
CA HIS A 419 26.13 33.28 4.09
C HIS A 419 26.36 33.16 2.55
N GLU A 420 27.39 32.40 2.13
CA GLU A 420 27.74 32.24 0.73
C GLU A 420 26.70 31.43 -0.07
N ASN A 421 26.07 30.42 0.57
CA ASN A 421 25.15 29.52 -0.11
C ASN A 421 23.67 29.77 0.28
N ALA A 422 23.39 30.76 1.16
CA ALA A 422 22.05 30.97 1.71
C ALA A 422 20.94 31.07 0.65
N ALA A 423 21.12 31.89 -0.37
CA ALA A 423 20.11 32.07 -1.42
C ALA A 423 19.83 30.76 -2.19
N ARG A 424 20.87 29.97 -2.48
CA ARG A 424 20.71 28.66 -3.13
C ARG A 424 20.00 27.66 -2.21
N MET A 425 20.40 27.61 -0.94
CA MET A 425 19.81 26.72 0.06
C MET A 425 18.36 27.12 0.35
N HIS A 426 18.02 28.41 0.35
CA HIS A 426 16.66 28.89 0.50
C HIS A 426 15.75 28.39 -0.64
N ALA A 427 16.16 28.58 -1.89
CA ALA A 427 15.40 28.07 -3.05
C ALA A 427 15.28 26.53 -3.04
N LEU A 428 16.31 25.83 -2.59
CA LEU A 428 16.29 24.37 -2.43
C LEU A 428 15.33 23.95 -1.31
N ALA A 429 15.36 24.64 -0.17
CA ALA A 429 14.50 24.37 0.98
C ALA A 429 13.02 24.61 0.66
N GLN A 430 12.68 25.66 -0.08
CA GLN A 430 11.33 25.92 -0.54
C GLN A 430 10.79 24.74 -1.40
N ARG A 431 11.55 24.28 -2.39
CA ARG A 431 11.15 23.12 -3.19
C ARG A 431 11.03 21.85 -2.37
N THR A 432 11.96 21.63 -1.45
CA THR A 432 11.98 20.42 -0.61
C THR A 432 10.86 20.42 0.42
N LEU A 433 10.40 21.59 0.88
CA LEU A 433 9.25 21.70 1.79
C LEU A 433 7.97 21.11 1.16
N HIS A 434 7.76 21.30 -0.13
CA HIS A 434 6.65 20.69 -0.86
C HIS A 434 6.75 19.17 -0.92
N PHE A 435 7.96 18.64 -0.95
CA PHE A 435 8.20 17.19 -0.99
C PHE A 435 8.06 16.55 0.40
N SER A 436 8.66 17.17 1.44
CA SER A 436 8.69 16.59 2.78
C SER A 436 8.87 17.71 3.84
N PRO A 437 7.78 18.27 4.41
CA PRO A 437 7.83 19.30 5.44
C PRO A 437 8.19 18.71 6.81
N GLU A 438 9.35 18.07 6.88
CA GLU A 438 9.92 17.53 8.12
C GLU A 438 10.71 18.61 8.90
N PRO A 439 10.86 18.47 10.23
CA PRO A 439 11.59 19.44 11.06
C PRO A 439 12.95 19.84 10.50
N ARG A 440 13.73 18.87 9.97
CA ARG A 440 15.06 19.14 9.40
C ARG A 440 15.03 19.99 8.12
N VAL A 441 13.96 19.89 7.32
CA VAL A 441 13.75 20.73 6.12
C VAL A 441 13.30 22.13 6.54
N ILE A 442 12.35 22.17 7.48
CA ILE A 442 11.78 23.42 8.00
C ILE A 442 12.87 24.28 8.64
N VAL A 443 13.73 23.70 9.48
CA VAL A 443 14.87 24.41 10.10
C VAL A 443 15.80 24.99 9.04
N LYS A 444 16.15 24.22 7.99
CA LYS A 444 16.99 24.70 6.88
C LYS A 444 16.34 25.85 6.11
N LEU A 445 15.01 25.81 5.95
CA LEU A 445 14.28 26.91 5.31
C LEU A 445 14.34 28.18 6.18
N ILE A 446 14.08 28.08 7.48
CA ILE A 446 14.15 29.23 8.39
C ILE A 446 15.57 29.83 8.39
N GLU A 447 16.60 28.99 8.60
CA GLU A 447 18.00 29.45 8.62
C GLU A 447 18.42 30.13 7.32
N SER A 448 18.07 29.55 6.18
CA SER A 448 18.43 30.11 4.87
C SER A 448 17.63 31.36 4.52
N ALA A 449 16.37 31.47 4.94
CA ALA A 449 15.53 32.64 4.75
C ALA A 449 16.08 33.84 5.58
N GLU A 450 16.44 33.63 6.84
CA GLU A 450 17.06 34.67 7.70
C GLU A 450 18.37 35.19 7.09
N LEU A 451 19.26 34.27 6.67
CA LEU A 451 20.56 34.67 6.07
C LEU A 451 20.42 35.34 4.70
N SER A 452 19.28 35.15 4.01
CA SER A 452 18.96 35.73 2.71
C SER A 452 18.11 37.01 2.82
N GLY A 453 17.77 37.47 4.04
CA GLY A 453 16.97 38.69 4.26
C GLY A 453 15.45 38.49 4.05
N HIS A 454 14.95 37.24 4.05
CA HIS A 454 13.52 36.94 3.97
C HIS A 454 12.90 36.70 5.35
N GLU A 455 13.04 37.72 6.25
CA GLU A 455 12.66 37.60 7.66
C GLU A 455 11.16 37.29 7.89
N ASP A 456 10.26 37.85 7.05
CA ASP A 456 8.82 37.63 7.17
C ASP A 456 8.47 36.18 6.86
N GLU A 457 9.10 35.57 5.85
CA GLU A 457 8.94 34.16 5.53
C GLU A 457 9.49 33.29 6.66
N ALA A 458 10.67 33.59 7.17
CA ALA A 458 11.26 32.86 8.29
C ALA A 458 10.34 32.86 9.52
N ARG A 459 9.74 34.01 9.86
CA ARG A 459 8.74 34.12 10.95
C ARG A 459 7.51 33.26 10.69
N LEU A 460 6.91 33.39 9.52
CA LEU A 460 5.73 32.58 9.14
C LEU A 460 6.02 31.08 9.27
N ILE A 461 7.12 30.61 8.72
CA ILE A 461 7.51 29.20 8.76
C ILE A 461 7.81 28.73 10.18
N ALA A 462 8.43 29.58 11.03
CA ALA A 462 8.67 29.28 12.43
C ALA A 462 7.36 29.15 13.23
N GLU A 463 6.35 29.98 12.95
CA GLU A 463 5.01 29.86 13.54
C GLU A 463 4.35 28.53 13.14
N ARG A 464 4.39 28.18 11.85
CA ARG A 464 3.87 26.88 11.36
C ARG A 464 4.62 25.72 11.97
N PHE A 465 5.95 25.83 12.14
CA PHE A 465 6.77 24.81 12.78
C PHE A 465 6.36 24.57 14.22
N ARG A 466 6.15 25.67 14.99
CA ARG A 466 5.67 25.58 16.38
C ARG A 466 4.33 24.86 16.49
N GLU A 467 3.38 25.15 15.57
CA GLU A 467 2.06 24.52 15.55
C GLU A 467 2.11 23.07 15.11
N ALA A 468 2.89 22.76 14.07
CA ALA A 468 2.93 21.43 13.47
C ALA A 468 3.78 20.44 14.30
N TYR A 469 4.88 20.89 14.87
CA TYR A 469 5.88 20.05 15.55
C TYR A 469 6.37 20.68 16.85
N PRO A 470 5.52 20.88 17.86
CA PRO A 470 5.88 21.66 19.08
C PRO A 470 7.10 21.08 19.81
N GLY A 471 7.24 19.76 19.89
CA GLY A 471 8.39 19.11 20.51
C GLY A 471 9.71 19.37 19.77
N ALA A 472 9.69 19.27 18.44
CA ALA A 472 10.87 19.53 17.60
C ALA A 472 11.23 21.04 17.61
N TYR A 473 10.22 21.92 17.62
CA TYR A 473 10.43 23.36 17.73
C TYR A 473 11.13 23.76 19.03
N VAL A 474 10.67 23.24 20.19
CA VAL A 474 11.33 23.49 21.49
C VAL A 474 12.76 22.94 21.50
N HIS A 475 12.99 21.76 20.90
CA HIS A 475 14.34 21.20 20.76
C HIS A 475 15.24 22.11 19.92
N TRP A 476 14.74 22.61 18.79
CA TRP A 476 15.48 23.52 17.91
C TRP A 476 15.86 24.85 18.62
N LEU A 477 14.93 25.49 19.36
CA LEU A 477 15.18 26.69 20.11
C LEU A 477 16.30 26.53 21.17
N ARG A 478 16.34 25.36 21.83
CA ARG A 478 17.37 25.08 22.85
C ARG A 478 18.78 24.97 22.28
N HIS A 479 18.92 24.57 21.05
CA HIS A 479 20.22 24.38 20.39
C HIS A 479 20.65 25.58 19.55
N ASN A 480 19.74 26.55 19.35
CA ASN A 480 19.98 27.80 18.64
C ASN A 480 19.50 29.00 19.49
N PRO A 481 20.18 29.31 20.62
CA PRO A 481 19.71 30.34 21.58
C PRO A 481 19.89 31.77 21.12
N GLY A 482 20.32 32.05 19.88
CA GLY A 482 20.48 33.42 19.37
C GLY A 482 19.14 34.00 18.89
N ASP A 483 18.74 35.16 19.41
CA ASP A 483 17.66 36.12 18.98
C ASP A 483 16.29 35.63 18.54
N LYS A 484 15.94 34.34 18.75
CA LYS A 484 14.78 33.69 18.18
C LYS A 484 13.60 33.45 19.14
N ALA A 485 13.61 34.10 20.31
CA ALA A 485 12.41 34.14 21.15
C ALA A 485 11.44 35.16 20.55
N PRO A 486 10.20 34.77 20.13
CA PRO A 486 9.18 35.75 19.82
C PRO A 486 8.99 36.62 21.08
N ALA A 487 8.98 37.92 20.89
CA ALA A 487 8.57 38.84 21.95
C ALA A 487 7.20 38.41 22.48
N PRO A 488 6.95 38.53 23.78
CA PRO A 488 5.76 38.06 24.46
C PRO A 488 4.47 38.64 23.90
#